data_ff66c8e965bf88a9ca7bf53c4d217749
#
_entry.id   ff66c8e965bf88a9ca7bf53c4d217749
#
_cell.length_a   1.000
_cell.length_b   1.000
_cell.length_c   1.000
_cell.angle_alpha   90.00
_cell.angle_beta   90.00
_cell.angle_gamma   90.00
#
_symmetry.space_group_name_H-M   'P 1'
#
loop_
_entity.id
_entity.type
_entity.pdbx_description
1 polymer ?
#
loop_
_entity_poly.entity_id
_entity_poly.type
_entity_poly.pdbx_seq_one_letter_code
_entity_poly.pdbx_strand_id
1 'polypeptide(L)'
;MSRIDFHVHVGDKLAYSCRLLRKACLSGARVAVVAEPEVLGALDDLLWRFSPVEFVPHCRAGASEAALAASPIVLTKSLSAPACAGRETVLNLGRDAPAGFEAFERLIDVVAVGDEEVAAGRGRWKHYVALGHAPKKHDRSPSKGAP
;
A
#
# COMPACT_ATOMS: atom_id res chain seq x y z
N MET A 1 13.73 -8.93 -8.81
CA MET A 1 12.42 -9.24 -9.35
C MET A 1 11.36 -9.04 -8.29
N SER A 2 10.31 -8.34 -8.60
CA SER A 2 9.30 -7.97 -7.60
C SER A 2 8.29 -9.09 -7.39
N ARG A 3 7.97 -9.34 -6.13
CA ARG A 3 6.84 -10.20 -5.76
C ARG A 3 5.60 -9.33 -5.70
N ILE A 4 4.54 -9.73 -6.40
CA ILE A 4 3.30 -8.97 -6.46
C ILE A 4 2.18 -9.77 -5.81
N ASP A 5 1.57 -9.19 -4.78
CA ASP A 5 0.45 -9.78 -4.07
C ASP A 5 -0.77 -8.87 -4.18
N PHE A 6 -1.88 -9.42 -4.68
CA PHE A 6 -3.17 -8.72 -4.73
C PHE A 6 -4.01 -9.16 -3.55
N HIS A 7 -4.42 -8.19 -2.74
CA HIS A 7 -5.40 -8.41 -1.68
C HIS A 7 -6.74 -7.92 -2.20
N VAL A 8 -7.64 -8.86 -2.50
CA VAL A 8 -8.91 -8.55 -3.17
C VAL A 8 -10.11 -8.76 -2.26
N HIS A 9 -11.26 -8.25 -2.67
CA HIS A 9 -12.52 -8.31 -1.92
C HIS A 9 -12.45 -7.60 -0.57
N VAL A 10 -11.66 -6.54 -0.52
CA VAL A 10 -11.48 -5.75 0.69
C VAL A 10 -12.70 -4.83 0.86
N GLY A 11 -13.33 -4.86 2.02
CA GLY A 11 -14.53 -4.06 2.27
C GLY A 11 -14.23 -2.58 2.42
N ASP A 12 -13.36 -2.22 3.36
CA ASP A 12 -12.94 -0.84 3.59
C ASP A 12 -11.43 -0.76 3.30
N LYS A 13 -11.10 -0.17 2.18
CA LYS A 13 -9.74 -0.12 1.68
C LYS A 13 -8.77 0.60 2.62
N LEU A 14 -9.18 1.75 3.15
CA LEU A 14 -8.31 2.52 4.03
C LEU A 14 -8.16 1.87 5.41
N ALA A 15 -9.23 1.35 5.98
CA ALA A 15 -9.15 0.65 7.25
C ALA A 15 -8.30 -0.61 7.14
N TYR A 16 -8.49 -1.35 6.06
CA TYR A 16 -7.66 -2.53 5.78
C TYR A 16 -6.18 -2.15 5.67
N SER A 17 -5.91 -1.05 4.96
CA SER A 17 -4.54 -0.56 4.76
C SER A 17 -3.89 -0.16 6.08
N CYS A 18 -4.62 0.45 7.00
CA CYS A 18 -4.09 0.78 8.32
C CYS A 18 -3.66 -0.47 9.07
N ARG A 19 -4.49 -1.52 9.05
CA ARG A 19 -4.14 -2.78 9.70
C ARG A 19 -2.94 -3.45 9.05
N LEU A 20 -2.89 -3.41 7.71
CA LEU A 20 -1.77 -3.97 6.95
C LEU A 20 -0.46 -3.24 7.26
N LEU A 21 -0.50 -1.92 7.30
CA LEU A 21 0.67 -1.11 7.60
C LEU A 21 1.15 -1.30 9.03
N ARG A 22 0.24 -1.44 9.99
CA ARG A 22 0.60 -1.74 11.36
C ARG A 22 1.32 -3.09 11.45
N LYS A 23 0.78 -4.09 10.76
CA LYS A 23 1.40 -5.42 10.73
C LYS A 23 2.78 -5.37 10.08
N ALA A 24 2.93 -4.61 9.01
CA ALA A 24 4.21 -4.43 8.34
C ALA A 24 5.24 -3.76 9.26
N CYS A 25 4.84 -2.74 9.98
CA CYS A 25 5.71 -2.07 10.95
C CYS A 25 6.19 -3.05 12.02
N LEU A 26 5.28 -3.88 12.54
CA LEU A 26 5.62 -4.85 13.58
C LEU A 26 6.60 -5.91 13.07
N SER A 27 6.59 -6.19 11.76
CA SER A 27 7.54 -7.12 11.15
C SER A 27 8.85 -6.48 10.73
N GLY A 28 8.99 -5.18 10.92
CA GLY A 28 10.20 -4.46 10.54
C GLY A 28 10.28 -4.04 9.10
N ALA A 29 9.20 -4.13 8.34
CA ALA A 29 9.18 -3.73 6.93
C ALA A 29 9.20 -2.21 6.79
N ARG A 30 9.79 -1.74 5.71
CA ARG A 30 9.77 -0.33 5.33
C ARG A 30 8.96 -0.19 4.05
N VAL A 31 7.90 0.61 4.12
CA VAL A 31 6.87 0.66 3.09
C VAL A 31 6.71 2.05 2.49
N ALA A 32 6.62 2.11 1.16
CA ALA A 32 6.19 3.30 0.45
C ALA A 32 4.74 3.08 0.03
N VAL A 33 3.84 3.95 0.48
CA VAL A 33 2.42 3.90 0.11
C VAL A 33 2.18 4.90 -1.00
N VAL A 34 1.69 4.41 -2.13
CA VAL A 34 1.41 5.23 -3.32
C VAL A 34 -0.08 5.39 -3.50
N ALA A 35 -0.54 6.62 -3.62
CA ALA A 35 -1.93 6.93 -3.89
C ALA A 35 -2.07 8.38 -4.37
N GLU A 36 -3.27 8.72 -4.83
CA GLU A 36 -3.62 10.09 -5.14
C GLU A 36 -3.59 10.94 -3.86
N PRO A 37 -3.30 12.25 -3.97
CA PRO A 37 -3.19 13.12 -2.80
C PRO A 37 -4.38 13.08 -1.86
N GLU A 38 -5.59 12.97 -2.37
CA GLU A 38 -6.80 12.88 -1.55
C GLU A 38 -6.84 11.62 -0.71
N VAL A 39 -6.43 10.51 -1.30
CA VAL A 39 -6.37 9.22 -0.62
C VAL A 39 -5.27 9.25 0.44
N LEU A 40 -4.13 9.83 0.11
CA LEU A 40 -3.03 9.97 1.06
C LEU A 40 -3.44 10.81 2.26
N GLY A 41 -4.19 11.89 2.04
CA GLY A 41 -4.69 12.73 3.12
C GLY A 41 -5.62 11.97 4.05
N ALA A 42 -6.55 11.22 3.48
CA ALA A 42 -7.49 10.41 4.25
C ALA A 42 -6.78 9.32 5.05
N LEU A 43 -5.80 8.67 4.42
CA LEU A 43 -5.02 7.62 5.08
C LEU A 43 -4.18 8.19 6.22
N ASP A 44 -3.54 9.34 6.00
CA ASP A 44 -2.74 10.02 7.02
C ASP A 44 -3.57 10.32 8.25
N ASP A 45 -4.74 10.92 8.06
CA ASP A 45 -5.66 11.20 9.16
C ASP A 45 -6.09 9.93 9.90
N LEU A 46 -6.37 8.89 9.15
CA LEU A 46 -6.81 7.62 9.72
C LEU A 46 -5.70 6.95 10.51
N LEU A 47 -4.46 6.98 10.02
CA LEU A 47 -3.32 6.42 10.72
C LEU A 47 -3.07 7.11 12.07
N TRP A 48 -3.27 8.43 12.15
CA TRP A 48 -3.17 9.15 13.39
C TRP A 48 -4.22 8.73 14.42
N ARG A 49 -5.40 8.30 13.94
CA ARG A 49 -6.54 7.92 14.78
C ARG A 49 -6.77 6.42 14.86
N PHE A 50 -5.95 5.62 14.17
CA PHE A 50 -6.18 4.19 14.03
C PHE A 50 -6.24 3.48 15.38
N SER A 51 -5.33 3.79 16.27
CA SER A 51 -5.35 3.25 17.63
C SER A 51 -4.68 4.25 18.58
N PRO A 52 -5.31 4.58 19.69
CA PRO A 52 -4.69 5.46 20.67
C PRO A 52 -3.46 4.85 21.35
N VAL A 53 -3.31 3.52 21.28
CA VAL A 53 -2.22 2.81 21.96
C VAL A 53 -1.16 2.30 20.99
N GLU A 54 -1.54 2.13 19.73
CA GLU A 54 -0.69 1.47 18.74
C GLU A 54 -0.40 2.41 17.57
N PHE A 55 0.40 3.41 17.84
CA PHE A 55 0.78 4.37 16.81
C PHE A 55 1.57 3.68 15.69
N VAL A 56 1.22 4.01 14.45
CA VAL A 56 1.93 3.56 13.26
C VAL A 56 2.81 4.71 12.77
N PRO A 57 4.13 4.66 12.99
CA PRO A 57 5.03 5.73 12.55
C PRO A 57 5.00 5.90 11.04
N HIS A 58 4.64 7.10 10.60
CA HIS A 58 4.53 7.41 9.18
C HIS A 58 4.80 8.90 8.94
N CYS A 59 5.16 9.23 7.71
CA CYS A 59 5.31 10.62 7.28
C CYS A 59 5.03 10.75 5.79
N ARG A 60 4.93 12.00 5.34
CA ARG A 60 4.81 12.33 3.93
C ARG A 60 6.18 12.39 3.28
N ALA A 61 6.24 12.20 1.96
CA ALA A 61 7.49 12.21 1.20
C ALA A 61 8.26 13.52 1.34
N GLY A 62 7.57 14.63 1.58
CA GLY A 62 8.21 15.93 1.77
C GLY A 62 8.72 16.21 3.19
N ALA A 63 8.66 15.24 4.10
CA ALA A 63 9.11 15.42 5.47
C ALA A 63 10.64 15.56 5.56
N SER A 64 11.13 15.97 6.72
CA SER A 64 12.57 16.09 6.94
C SER A 64 13.27 14.74 6.85
N GLU A 65 14.58 14.77 6.61
CA GLU A 65 15.39 13.53 6.56
C GLU A 65 15.29 12.75 7.86
N ALA A 66 15.26 13.42 8.98
CA ALA A 66 15.14 12.77 10.28
C ALA A 66 13.80 12.06 10.42
N ALA A 67 12.70 12.70 10.00
CA ALA A 67 11.37 12.09 10.03
C ALA A 67 11.29 10.89 9.09
N LEU A 68 11.87 11.01 7.89
CA LEU A 68 11.89 9.91 6.93
C LEU A 68 12.68 8.71 7.45
N ALA A 69 13.81 8.95 8.07
CA ALA A 69 14.62 7.88 8.65
C ALA A 69 13.91 7.18 9.80
N ALA A 70 13.17 7.94 10.61
CA ALA A 70 12.44 7.40 11.77
C ALA A 70 11.12 6.70 11.40
N SER A 71 10.62 6.93 10.19
CA SER A 71 9.30 6.43 9.78
C SER A 71 9.45 5.22 8.87
N PRO A 72 9.01 4.03 9.28
CA PRO A 72 9.00 2.87 8.39
C PRO A 72 8.03 3.04 7.23
N ILE A 73 7.04 3.91 7.37
CA ILE A 73 6.04 4.13 6.33
C ILE A 73 6.14 5.54 5.78
N VAL A 74 6.24 5.68 4.46
CA VAL A 74 6.18 6.96 3.78
C VAL A 74 4.96 6.99 2.85
N LEU A 75 4.23 8.10 2.87
CA LEU A 75 3.09 8.34 2.00
C LEU A 75 3.54 9.23 0.85
N THR A 76 3.38 8.75 -0.37
CA THR A 76 3.87 9.45 -1.56
C THR A 76 2.93 9.26 -2.75
N LYS A 77 2.91 10.20 -3.65
CA LYS A 77 2.19 10.06 -4.92
C LYS A 77 3.05 9.45 -6.02
N SER A 78 4.36 9.33 -5.79
CA SER A 78 5.28 8.79 -6.80
C SER A 78 6.42 8.03 -6.15
N LEU A 79 6.76 6.87 -6.72
CA LEU A 79 7.90 6.06 -6.27
C LEU A 79 9.25 6.65 -6.67
N SER A 80 9.26 7.65 -7.55
CA SER A 80 10.49 8.34 -7.91
C SER A 80 10.98 9.31 -6.84
N ALA A 81 10.16 9.59 -5.82
CA ALA A 81 10.55 10.47 -4.73
C ALA A 81 11.76 9.91 -3.98
N PRO A 82 12.75 10.75 -3.64
CA PRO A 82 13.93 10.29 -2.90
C PRO A 82 13.58 9.64 -1.56
N ALA A 83 12.44 10.00 -0.97
CA ALA A 83 11.96 9.42 0.28
C ALA A 83 11.68 7.91 0.18
N CYS A 84 11.51 7.39 -1.03
CA CYS A 84 11.25 5.96 -1.25
C CYS A 84 12.52 5.11 -1.22
N ALA A 85 13.68 5.72 -1.30
CA ALA A 85 14.95 4.99 -1.33
C ALA A 85 15.13 4.15 -0.05
N GLY A 86 15.61 2.93 -0.22
CA GLY A 86 15.87 2.03 0.89
C GLY A 86 14.64 1.32 1.45
N ARG A 87 13.50 1.50 0.84
CA ARG A 87 12.28 0.78 1.24
C ARG A 87 12.09 -0.40 0.30
N GLU A 88 11.75 -1.56 0.86
CA GLU A 88 11.65 -2.79 0.08
C GLU A 88 10.23 -3.09 -0.40
N THR A 89 9.22 -2.46 0.19
CA THR A 89 7.82 -2.78 -0.07
C THR A 89 7.04 -1.57 -0.55
N VAL A 90 6.19 -1.78 -1.55
CA VAL A 90 5.24 -0.77 -2.03
C VAL A 90 3.82 -1.23 -1.71
N LEU A 91 3.02 -0.36 -1.12
CA LEU A 91 1.58 -0.56 -1.01
C LEU A 91 0.91 0.38 -2.01
N ASN A 92 0.28 -0.19 -3.02
CA ASN A 92 -0.40 0.59 -4.05
C ASN A 92 -1.88 0.76 -3.73
N LEU A 93 -2.28 1.98 -3.47
CA LEU A 93 -3.68 2.34 -3.28
C LEU A 93 -4.18 3.22 -4.42
N GLY A 94 -3.36 3.42 -5.45
CA GLY A 94 -3.71 4.19 -6.62
C GLY A 94 -4.53 3.39 -7.62
N ARG A 95 -5.09 4.10 -8.58
CA ARG A 95 -5.87 3.49 -9.64
C ARG A 95 -5.01 2.71 -10.63
N ASP A 96 -3.83 3.24 -10.92
CA ASP A 96 -2.92 2.67 -11.91
C ASP A 96 -1.74 1.99 -11.23
N ALA A 97 -1.06 1.12 -12.00
CA ALA A 97 0.18 0.51 -11.52
C ALA A 97 1.22 1.61 -11.30
N PRO A 98 1.90 1.63 -10.14
CA PRO A 98 2.85 2.70 -9.87
C PRO A 98 4.11 2.54 -10.71
N ALA A 99 4.51 3.60 -11.41
CA ALA A 99 5.73 3.58 -12.22
C ALA A 99 6.95 3.35 -11.31
N GLY A 100 7.86 2.51 -11.74
CA GLY A 100 9.08 2.24 -10.99
C GLY A 100 8.95 1.19 -9.89
N PHE A 101 7.81 0.50 -9.79
CA PHE A 101 7.61 -0.50 -8.75
C PHE A 101 8.63 -1.63 -8.80
N GLU A 102 9.19 -1.88 -9.98
CA GLU A 102 10.12 -3.00 -10.17
C GLU A 102 11.47 -2.82 -9.46
N ALA A 103 11.75 -1.62 -8.98
CA ALA A 103 12.92 -1.37 -8.14
C ALA A 103 12.72 -1.87 -6.70
N PHE A 104 11.53 -2.32 -6.35
CA PHE A 104 11.19 -2.78 -5.01
C PHE A 104 11.04 -4.29 -4.98
N GLU A 105 11.30 -4.88 -3.83
CA GLU A 105 11.23 -6.34 -3.68
C GLU A 105 9.79 -6.86 -3.68
N ARG A 106 8.86 -6.07 -3.17
CA ARG A 106 7.48 -6.48 -3.02
C ARG A 106 6.50 -5.35 -3.33
N LEU A 107 5.45 -5.70 -4.05
CA LEU A 107 4.32 -4.81 -4.30
C LEU A 107 3.06 -5.46 -3.77
N ILE A 108 2.34 -4.75 -2.92
CA ILE A 108 1.02 -5.16 -2.45
C ILE A 108 0.00 -4.26 -3.12
N ASP A 109 -0.94 -4.87 -3.81
CA ASP A 109 -2.01 -4.16 -4.53
C ASP A 109 -3.34 -4.49 -3.84
N VAL A 110 -4.07 -3.46 -3.43
CA VAL A 110 -5.32 -3.64 -2.70
C VAL A 110 -6.50 -3.31 -3.60
N VAL A 111 -7.45 -4.24 -3.70
CA VAL A 111 -8.66 -4.06 -4.51
C VAL A 111 -9.87 -4.17 -3.59
N ALA A 112 -10.58 -3.07 -3.43
CA ALA A 112 -11.81 -3.06 -2.64
C ALA A 112 -12.97 -3.64 -3.45
N VAL A 113 -14.06 -3.95 -2.77
CA VAL A 113 -15.30 -4.35 -3.43
C VAL A 113 -15.87 -3.15 -4.19
N GLY A 114 -16.62 -3.44 -5.25
CA GLY A 114 -17.20 -2.41 -6.08
C GLY A 114 -16.71 -2.52 -7.52
N ASP A 115 -17.57 -2.20 -8.46
CA ASP A 115 -17.29 -2.44 -9.89
C ASP A 115 -16.08 -1.65 -10.39
N GLU A 116 -15.95 -0.39 -10.00
CA GLU A 116 -14.82 0.46 -10.43
C GLU A 116 -13.50 -0.05 -9.87
N GLU A 117 -13.49 -0.45 -8.59
CA GLU A 117 -12.29 -1.00 -7.96
C GLU A 117 -11.86 -2.29 -8.62
N VAL A 118 -12.81 -3.18 -8.89
CA VAL A 118 -12.53 -4.46 -9.52
C VAL A 118 -12.02 -4.26 -10.95
N ALA A 119 -12.64 -3.36 -11.71
CA ALA A 119 -12.22 -3.08 -13.08
C ALA A 119 -10.80 -2.52 -13.13
N ALA A 120 -10.49 -1.55 -12.27
CA ALA A 120 -9.16 -0.97 -12.19
C ALA A 120 -8.12 -2.02 -11.75
N GLY A 121 -8.48 -2.86 -10.78
CA GLY A 121 -7.63 -3.94 -10.30
C GLY A 121 -7.29 -4.94 -11.38
N ARG A 122 -8.27 -5.30 -12.22
CA ARG A 122 -8.03 -6.19 -13.36
C ARG A 122 -7.09 -5.58 -14.38
N GLY A 123 -7.21 -4.28 -14.61
CA GLY A 123 -6.29 -3.55 -15.49
C GLY A 123 -4.85 -3.60 -14.97
N ARG A 124 -4.67 -3.39 -13.68
CA ARG A 124 -3.34 -3.47 -13.06
C ARG A 124 -2.78 -4.89 -13.14
N TRP A 125 -3.61 -5.88 -12.85
CA TRP A 125 -3.21 -7.30 -12.95
C TRP A 125 -2.69 -7.63 -14.34
N LYS A 126 -3.45 -7.25 -15.38
CA LYS A 126 -3.03 -7.49 -16.77
C LYS A 126 -1.73 -6.78 -17.10
N HIS A 127 -1.54 -5.58 -16.59
CA HIS A 127 -0.34 -4.80 -16.80
C HIS A 127 0.88 -5.53 -16.21
N TYR A 128 0.77 -6.03 -14.98
CA TYR A 128 1.86 -6.77 -14.35
C TYR A 128 2.18 -8.06 -15.10
N VAL A 129 1.16 -8.78 -15.54
CA VAL A 129 1.35 -10.01 -16.32
C VAL A 129 2.04 -9.70 -17.65
N ALA A 130 1.65 -8.61 -18.31
CA ALA A 130 2.27 -8.19 -19.57
C ALA A 130 3.76 -7.86 -19.40
N LEU A 131 4.17 -7.42 -18.21
CA LEU A 131 5.57 -7.15 -17.90
C LEU A 131 6.34 -8.41 -17.46
N GLY A 132 5.70 -9.56 -17.46
CA GLY A 132 6.35 -10.81 -17.11
C GLY A 132 6.24 -11.24 -15.67
N HIS A 133 5.45 -10.54 -14.86
CA HIS A 133 5.26 -10.91 -13.46
C HIS A 133 4.15 -11.94 -13.30
N ALA A 134 4.16 -12.64 -12.18
CA ALA A 134 3.14 -13.62 -11.84
C ALA A 134 2.45 -13.23 -10.52
N PRO A 135 1.51 -12.28 -10.57
CA PRO A 135 0.82 -11.82 -9.35
C PRO A 135 0.08 -12.96 -8.67
N LYS A 136 0.04 -12.90 -7.35
CA LYS A 136 -0.73 -13.84 -6.52
C LYS A 136 -1.93 -13.12 -5.94
N LYS A 137 -3.03 -13.84 -5.87
CA LYS A 137 -4.29 -13.32 -5.37
C LYS A 137 -4.57 -13.85 -3.97
N HIS A 138 -4.89 -12.94 -3.06
CA HIS A 138 -5.29 -13.27 -1.69
C HIS A 138 -6.70 -12.74 -1.47
N ASP A 139 -7.66 -13.63 -1.28
CA ASP A 139 -9.03 -13.26 -1.02
C ASP A 139 -9.19 -12.80 0.42
N ARG A 140 -9.55 -11.53 0.60
CA ARG A 140 -9.73 -10.91 1.90
C ARG A 140 -11.19 -10.56 2.18
N SER A 141 -12.11 -11.21 1.50
CA SER A 141 -13.53 -11.00 1.81
C SER A 141 -13.77 -11.32 3.28
N PRO A 142 -14.73 -10.62 3.93
CA PRO A 142 -15.12 -10.97 5.29
C PRO A 142 -15.52 -12.44 5.27
N SER A 143 -14.78 -13.26 6.00
CA SER A 143 -15.05 -14.67 5.96
C SER A 143 -16.38 -14.97 6.63
N LYS A 144 -17.10 -15.91 6.06
CA LYS A 144 -18.38 -16.35 6.61
C LYS A 144 -18.14 -16.93 7.98
N GLY A 145 -18.80 -16.34 8.97
CA GLY A 145 -18.66 -16.78 10.33
C GLY A 145 -17.37 -16.36 11.02
N ALA A 146 -16.51 -15.60 10.35
CA ALA A 146 -15.35 -15.06 11.01
C ALA A 146 -15.74 -13.85 11.84
N PRO A 147 -15.15 -13.69 13.02
CA PRO A 147 -15.38 -12.51 13.81
C PRO A 147 -14.88 -11.27 13.13
#